data_41471a6151081bd44d83847826e70e2a
#
_entry.id   41471a6151081bd44d83847826e70e2a
#
_cell.length_a   1.000
_cell.length_b   1.000
_cell.length_c   1.000
_cell.angle_alpha   90.00
_cell.angle_beta   90.00
_cell.angle_gamma   90.00
#
_symmetry.space_group_name_H-M   'P 1'
#
loop_
_entity.id
_entity.type
_entity.pdbx_description
1 polymer ?
#
loop_
_entity_poly.entity_id
_entity_poly.type
_entity_poly.pdbx_seq_one_letter_code
_entity_poly.pdbx_strand_id
1 'polypeptide(L)'
;MKKYFLLIIMTLVVAATSTLQIGCTASQKLNEKTGVQLWGENCGRCHNAPGRGEFRSDNWDVIGQHMRARANLTGKDTDKILAFLKGL
;
A
#
# COMPACT_ATOMS: atom_id res chain seq x y z
N MET A 1 46.02 3.49 -22.21
CA MET A 1 45.43 2.27 -21.65
C MET A 1 44.82 2.48 -20.26
N LYS A 2 45.50 3.10 -19.30
CA LYS A 2 44.94 3.37 -17.97
C LYS A 2 43.65 4.22 -17.98
N LYS A 3 43.54 5.20 -18.87
CA LYS A 3 42.35 6.06 -18.99
C LYS A 3 41.09 5.26 -19.44
N TYR A 4 41.24 4.40 -20.41
CA TYR A 4 40.13 3.57 -20.91
C TYR A 4 39.75 2.47 -19.92
N PHE A 5 40.69 1.95 -19.15
CA PHE A 5 40.42 0.99 -18.08
C PHE A 5 39.57 1.59 -16.97
N LEU A 6 39.84 2.83 -16.55
CA LEU A 6 39.03 3.56 -15.56
C LEU A 6 37.63 3.86 -16.09
N LEU A 7 37.49 4.24 -17.37
CA LEU A 7 36.18 4.47 -17.98
C LEU A 7 35.34 3.19 -18.04
N ILE A 8 35.93 2.06 -18.37
CA ILE A 8 35.23 0.77 -18.41
C ILE A 8 34.75 0.36 -17.00
N ILE A 9 35.59 0.54 -15.97
CA ILE A 9 35.19 0.27 -14.59
C ILE A 9 34.07 1.17 -14.16
N MET A 10 34.12 2.48 -14.45
CA MET A 10 33.04 3.43 -14.13
C MET A 10 31.72 3.05 -14.81
N THR A 11 31.73 2.65 -16.07
CA THR A 11 30.51 2.24 -16.77
C THR A 11 29.92 0.94 -16.21
N LEU A 12 30.77 -0.02 -15.82
CA LEU A 12 30.34 -1.28 -15.20
C LEU A 12 29.71 -1.04 -13.81
N VAL A 13 30.27 -0.14 -13.00
CA VAL A 13 29.74 0.20 -11.69
C VAL A 13 28.37 0.92 -11.82
N VAL A 14 28.23 1.84 -12.77
CA VAL A 14 26.95 2.53 -13.01
C VAL A 14 25.88 1.56 -13.51
N ALA A 15 26.23 0.62 -14.38
CA ALA A 15 25.32 -0.42 -14.87
C ALA A 15 24.86 -1.37 -13.74
N ALA A 16 25.76 -1.75 -12.83
CA ALA A 16 25.44 -2.62 -11.70
C ALA A 16 24.52 -1.95 -10.65
N THR A 17 24.64 -0.64 -10.43
CA THR A 17 23.78 0.09 -9.48
C THR A 17 22.37 0.29 -9.99
N SER A 18 22.15 0.37 -11.30
CA SER A 18 20.84 0.55 -11.91
C SER A 18 19.93 -0.69 -11.77
N THR A 19 20.48 -1.88 -11.69
CA THR A 19 19.70 -3.14 -11.60
C THR A 19 19.18 -3.44 -10.20
N LEU A 20 19.75 -2.84 -9.16
CA LEU A 20 19.34 -3.06 -7.76
C LEU A 20 18.03 -2.35 -7.36
N GLN A 21 17.59 -1.35 -8.13
CA GLN A 21 16.39 -0.57 -7.75
C GLN A 21 15.08 -1.20 -8.19
N ILE A 22 15.08 -2.11 -9.15
CA ILE A 22 13.84 -2.71 -9.70
C ILE A 22 13.24 -3.76 -8.76
N GLY A 23 14.03 -4.44 -7.94
CA GLY A 23 13.58 -5.51 -7.04
C GLY A 23 12.70 -5.05 -5.88
N CYS A 24 12.95 -3.87 -5.30
CA CYS A 24 12.20 -3.39 -4.13
C CYS A 24 10.77 -2.94 -4.47
N THR A 25 10.54 -2.35 -5.64
CA THR A 25 9.21 -1.85 -6.03
C THR A 25 8.24 -2.98 -6.38
N ALA A 26 8.73 -4.02 -7.05
CA ALA A 26 7.93 -5.20 -7.39
C ALA A 26 7.53 -6.01 -6.14
N SER A 27 8.45 -6.17 -5.17
CA SER A 27 8.19 -6.88 -3.92
C SER A 27 7.18 -6.14 -3.03
N GLN A 28 7.21 -4.82 -2.98
CA GLN A 28 6.23 -4.02 -2.24
C GLN A 28 4.82 -4.15 -2.81
N LYS A 29 4.68 -4.21 -4.13
CA LYS A 29 3.37 -4.34 -4.78
C LYS A 29 2.74 -5.71 -4.56
N LEU A 30 3.53 -6.76 -4.48
CA LEU A 30 3.07 -8.12 -4.19
C LEU A 30 2.60 -8.30 -2.75
N ASN A 31 3.14 -7.52 -1.81
CA ASN A 31 2.78 -7.57 -0.39
C ASN A 31 1.71 -6.55 0.02
N GLU A 32 1.15 -5.78 -0.91
CA GLU A 32 0.08 -4.83 -0.59
C GLU A 32 -1.22 -5.56 -0.28
N LYS A 33 -1.72 -5.34 0.93
CA LYS A 33 -3.00 -5.88 1.37
C LYS A 33 -4.16 -5.25 0.60
N THR A 34 -5.15 -6.06 0.29
CA THR A 34 -6.42 -5.61 -0.31
C THR A 34 -7.32 -4.94 0.72
N GLY A 35 -8.32 -4.18 0.25
CA GLY A 35 -9.29 -3.53 1.15
C GLY A 35 -10.03 -4.51 2.04
N VAL A 36 -10.42 -5.69 1.52
CA VAL A 36 -11.09 -6.72 2.31
C VAL A 36 -10.19 -7.34 3.38
N GLN A 37 -8.90 -7.55 3.07
CA GLN A 37 -7.95 -8.05 4.07
C GLN A 37 -7.73 -7.02 5.17
N LEU A 38 -7.53 -5.75 4.81
CA LEU A 38 -7.37 -4.66 5.76
C LEU A 38 -8.62 -4.47 6.64
N TRP A 39 -9.82 -4.58 6.06
CA TRP A 39 -11.07 -4.56 6.79
C TRP A 39 -11.16 -5.71 7.80
N GLY A 40 -10.90 -6.94 7.38
CA GLY A 40 -10.96 -8.12 8.25
C GLY A 40 -9.97 -8.06 9.40
N GLU A 41 -8.74 -7.57 9.14
CA GLU A 41 -7.68 -7.49 10.16
C GLU A 41 -7.89 -6.34 11.16
N ASN A 42 -8.51 -5.24 10.77
CA ASN A 42 -8.54 -4.02 11.57
C ASN A 42 -9.92 -3.68 12.14
N CYS A 43 -11.01 -3.98 11.44
CA CYS A 43 -12.32 -3.49 11.83
C CYS A 43 -13.04 -4.40 12.82
N GLY A 44 -12.79 -5.72 12.79
CA GLY A 44 -13.44 -6.69 13.70
C GLY A 44 -12.80 -6.83 15.07
N ARG A 45 -11.68 -6.14 15.34
CA ARG A 45 -10.93 -6.33 16.60
C ARG A 45 -11.58 -5.70 17.83
N CYS A 46 -12.30 -4.61 17.66
CA CYS A 46 -12.85 -3.83 18.77
C CYS A 46 -14.34 -4.07 18.98
N HIS A 47 -15.09 -4.30 17.90
CA HIS A 47 -16.52 -4.55 17.90
C HIS A 47 -16.94 -5.30 16.64
N ASN A 48 -18.19 -5.68 16.55
CA ASN A 48 -18.74 -6.29 15.34
C ASN A 48 -18.79 -5.23 14.23
N ALA A 49 -17.92 -5.39 13.21
CA ALA A 49 -17.78 -4.39 12.15
C ALA A 49 -18.87 -4.56 11.09
N PRO A 50 -19.54 -3.48 10.65
CA PRO A 50 -20.48 -3.55 9.56
C PRO A 50 -19.78 -3.89 8.23
N GLY A 51 -20.47 -4.64 7.39
CA GLY A 51 -19.98 -5.10 6.11
C GLY A 51 -20.38 -4.20 4.94
N ARG A 52 -20.08 -4.67 3.73
CA ARG A 52 -20.46 -3.99 2.49
C ARG A 52 -21.97 -3.82 2.41
N GLY A 53 -22.41 -2.64 1.96
CA GLY A 53 -23.82 -2.36 1.68
C GLY A 53 -24.67 -2.03 2.90
N GLU A 54 -24.14 -2.06 4.12
CA GLU A 54 -24.89 -1.70 5.32
C GLU A 54 -25.14 -0.19 5.45
N PHE A 55 -24.24 0.62 4.89
CA PHE A 55 -24.37 2.06 4.86
C PHE A 55 -24.28 2.63 3.46
N ARG A 56 -24.82 3.81 3.27
CA ARG A 56 -24.68 4.58 2.04
C ARG A 56 -23.24 5.06 1.88
N SER A 57 -22.84 5.36 0.63
CA SER A 57 -21.48 5.76 0.29
C SER A 57 -21.00 6.99 1.04
N ASP A 58 -21.85 7.99 1.22
CA ASP A 58 -21.55 9.22 1.97
C ASP A 58 -21.33 8.95 3.47
N ASN A 59 -22.12 8.06 4.06
CA ASN A 59 -21.92 7.64 5.44
C ASN A 59 -20.59 6.91 5.64
N TRP A 60 -20.18 6.10 4.66
CA TRP A 60 -18.89 5.42 4.73
C TRP A 60 -17.71 6.38 4.80
N ASP A 61 -17.78 7.54 4.15
CA ASP A 61 -16.72 8.55 4.22
C ASP A 61 -16.56 9.11 5.64
N VAL A 62 -17.64 9.42 6.30
CA VAL A 62 -17.65 9.90 7.69
C VAL A 62 -17.15 8.81 8.66
N ILE A 63 -17.66 7.58 8.52
CA ILE A 63 -17.26 6.43 9.32
C ILE A 63 -15.77 6.17 9.13
N GLY A 64 -15.28 6.19 7.89
CA GLY A 64 -13.88 5.95 7.58
C GLY A 64 -12.94 6.95 8.21
N GLN A 65 -13.26 8.23 8.21
CA GLN A 65 -12.47 9.27 8.88
C GLN A 65 -12.39 9.04 10.40
N HIS A 66 -13.51 8.70 11.02
CA HIS A 66 -13.56 8.39 12.44
C HIS A 66 -12.73 7.13 12.76
N MET A 67 -12.93 6.07 12.00
CA MET A 67 -12.25 4.78 12.23
C MET A 67 -10.76 4.81 11.88
N ARG A 68 -10.34 5.67 10.95
CA ARG A 68 -8.93 5.90 10.67
C ARG A 68 -8.13 6.25 11.92
N ALA A 69 -8.63 7.19 12.70
CA ALA A 69 -8.01 7.59 13.95
C ALA A 69 -8.08 6.49 15.01
N ARG A 70 -9.23 5.82 15.15
CA ARG A 70 -9.46 4.78 16.17
C ARG A 70 -8.63 3.50 15.91
N ALA A 71 -8.51 3.08 14.67
CA ALA A 71 -7.75 1.89 14.28
C ALA A 71 -6.30 2.19 13.89
N ASN A 72 -5.87 3.43 13.99
CA ASN A 72 -4.53 3.90 13.62
C ASN A 72 -4.13 3.48 12.18
N LEU A 73 -5.01 3.74 11.23
CA LEU A 73 -4.82 3.38 9.82
C LEU A 73 -4.10 4.49 9.06
N THR A 74 -3.32 4.10 8.05
CA THR A 74 -2.80 5.07 7.07
C THR A 74 -3.93 5.58 6.17
N GLY A 75 -3.74 6.74 5.52
CA GLY A 75 -4.70 7.22 4.53
C GLY A 75 -4.93 6.21 3.41
N LYS A 76 -3.85 5.62 2.88
CA LYS A 76 -3.89 4.62 1.83
C LYS A 76 -4.69 3.36 2.22
N ASP A 77 -4.51 2.87 3.43
CA ASP A 77 -5.24 1.69 3.91
C ASP A 77 -6.72 2.02 4.14
N THR A 78 -7.02 3.20 4.66
CA THR A 78 -8.39 3.70 4.82
C THR A 78 -9.10 3.77 3.47
N ASP A 79 -8.47 4.33 2.44
CA ASP A 79 -9.03 4.44 1.09
C ASP A 79 -9.33 3.06 0.49
N LYS A 80 -8.47 2.08 0.68
CA LYS A 80 -8.68 0.70 0.23
C LYS A 80 -9.87 0.04 0.95
N ILE A 81 -9.97 0.24 2.26
CA ILE A 81 -11.10 -0.27 3.05
C ILE A 81 -12.40 0.38 2.60
N LEU A 82 -12.42 1.69 2.41
CA LEU A 82 -13.60 2.42 1.94
C LEU A 82 -14.02 1.99 0.54
N ALA A 83 -13.09 1.80 -0.37
CA ALA A 83 -13.39 1.27 -1.71
C ALA A 83 -14.07 -0.10 -1.62
N PHE A 84 -13.56 -1.00 -0.79
CA PHE A 84 -14.18 -2.30 -0.53
C PHE A 84 -15.60 -2.17 0.04
N LEU A 85 -15.81 -1.35 1.07
CA LEU A 85 -17.10 -1.18 1.75
C LEU A 85 -18.17 -0.51 0.88
N LYS A 86 -17.76 0.41 0.01
CA LYS A 86 -18.63 1.06 -0.99
C LYS A 86 -18.93 0.17 -2.19
N GLY A 87 -18.21 -0.93 -2.38
CA GLY A 87 -18.37 -1.82 -3.54
C GLY A 87 -17.68 -1.33 -4.80
N LEU A 88 -16.66 -0.50 -4.65
CA LEU A 88 -15.88 0.05 -5.76
C LEU A 88 -14.74 -0.90 -6.18
#